data_6f60098ed07738e5f5117f19363074d8
#
_entry.id   6f60098ed07738e5f5117f19363074d8
#
_cell.length_a   1.000
_cell.length_b   1.000
_cell.length_c   1.000
_cell.angle_alpha   90.00
_cell.angle_beta   90.00
_cell.angle_gamma   90.00
#
_symmetry.space_group_name_H-M   'P 1'
#
loop_
_entity.id
_entity.type
_entity.pdbx_description
1 polymer ?
#
loop_
_entity_poly.entity_id
_entity_poly.type
_entity_poly.pdbx_seq_one_letter_code
_entity_poly.pdbx_strand_id
1 'polypeptide(L)'
;VGCFIKRALEEESYAVDLCEDGAKGLEMALATDYDLLVVDVMLPGMSGLDVLKNIRRERIQTPVLILSAQSQIDQRVKGLDAGADDYLTKPFAIDELLARVRALLRRGATESPGVLQVDDLLLNPATREVTRGGQRIELTLKEYALLEYLMRHTGRVLTRPMISEHVWNQDFDTFTNVIDVYVNYLRNKIDRGRTKKLIHTI
;
A
#
# COMPACT_ATOMS: atom_id res chain seq x y z
N VAL A 1 11.37 16.09 -4.05
CA VAL A 1 11.53 14.60 -4.10
C VAL A 1 10.22 13.91 -3.71
N GLY A 2 9.58 14.30 -2.58
CA GLY A 2 8.37 13.66 -2.08
C GLY A 2 7.22 13.62 -3.10
N CYS A 3 6.85 14.75 -3.70
CA CYS A 3 5.79 14.83 -4.72
C CYS A 3 6.08 13.94 -5.95
N PHE A 4 7.36 13.82 -6.35
CA PHE A 4 7.75 12.96 -7.48
C PHE A 4 7.56 11.48 -7.14
N ILE A 5 8.00 11.06 -5.94
CA ILE A 5 7.82 9.69 -5.45
C ILE A 5 6.33 9.36 -5.31
N LYS A 6 5.55 10.27 -4.70
CA LYS A 6 4.10 10.12 -4.56
C LYS A 6 3.46 9.82 -5.91
N ARG A 7 3.71 10.68 -6.91
CA ARG A 7 3.16 10.49 -8.25
C ARG A 7 3.53 9.14 -8.88
N ALA A 8 4.80 8.73 -8.78
CA ALA A 8 5.25 7.46 -9.33
C ALA A 8 4.60 6.25 -8.67
N LEU A 9 4.39 6.30 -7.35
CA LEU A 9 3.68 5.25 -6.63
C LEU A 9 2.18 5.23 -6.95
N GLU A 10 1.56 6.40 -7.11
CA GLU A 10 0.15 6.52 -7.54
C GLU A 10 -0.07 5.98 -8.96
N GLU A 11 0.88 6.21 -9.89
CA GLU A 11 0.86 5.62 -11.23
C GLU A 11 0.91 4.08 -11.20
N GLU A 12 1.56 3.49 -10.18
CA GLU A 12 1.56 2.05 -9.88
C GLU A 12 0.34 1.60 -9.07
N SER A 13 -0.64 2.47 -8.88
CA SER A 13 -1.91 2.20 -8.17
C SER A 13 -1.76 1.97 -6.65
N TYR A 14 -0.74 2.54 -6.03
CA TYR A 14 -0.65 2.63 -4.57
C TYR A 14 -1.44 3.84 -4.06
N ALA A 15 -2.09 3.71 -2.91
CA ALA A 15 -2.60 4.85 -2.15
C ALA A 15 -1.42 5.46 -1.36
N VAL A 16 -1.21 6.77 -1.49
CA VAL A 16 -0.01 7.42 -0.95
C VAL A 16 -0.35 8.69 -0.20
N ASP A 17 -0.06 8.69 1.08
CA ASP A 17 -0.01 9.89 1.91
C ASP A 17 1.38 10.50 1.87
N LEU A 18 1.47 11.81 1.73
CA LEU A 18 2.72 12.56 1.73
C LEU A 18 2.75 13.49 2.93
N CYS A 19 3.82 13.39 3.72
CA CYS A 19 4.12 14.32 4.79
C CYS A 19 5.56 14.86 4.64
N GLU A 20 5.73 16.17 4.74
CA GLU A 20 7.03 16.83 4.59
C GLU A 20 7.70 17.18 5.92
N ASP A 21 7.04 16.91 7.06
CA ASP A 21 7.54 17.13 8.41
C ASP A 21 7.66 15.83 9.18
N GLY A 22 8.81 15.59 9.80
CA GLY A 22 9.08 14.31 10.47
C GLY A 22 8.20 14.05 11.69
N ALA A 23 7.85 15.09 12.47
CA ALA A 23 7.00 14.92 13.65
C ALA A 23 5.56 14.58 13.26
N LYS A 24 5.02 15.29 12.28
CA LYS A 24 3.69 14.99 11.71
C LYS A 24 3.67 13.61 11.02
N GLY A 25 4.73 13.26 10.29
CA GLY A 25 4.87 11.94 9.68
C GLY A 25 4.86 10.82 10.72
N LEU A 26 5.47 11.04 11.90
CA LEU A 26 5.41 10.11 13.01
C LEU A 26 3.96 9.98 13.54
N GLU A 27 3.25 11.10 13.76
CA GLU A 27 1.85 11.08 14.20
C GLU A 27 0.97 10.28 13.25
N MET A 28 1.14 10.48 11.93
CA MET A 28 0.40 9.72 10.90
C MET A 28 0.73 8.24 10.95
N ALA A 29 2.02 7.89 11.08
CA ALA A 29 2.47 6.51 11.14
C ALA A 29 1.98 5.77 12.41
N LEU A 30 1.70 6.50 13.50
CA LEU A 30 1.12 5.95 14.74
C LEU A 30 -0.41 5.84 14.68
N ALA A 31 -1.06 6.70 13.90
CA ALA A 31 -2.52 6.77 13.80
C ALA A 31 -3.12 5.86 12.71
N THR A 32 -2.32 5.46 11.72
CA THR A 32 -2.79 4.75 10.53
C THR A 32 -1.94 3.50 10.28
N ASP A 33 -2.59 2.40 9.97
CA ASP A 33 -1.93 1.16 9.58
C ASP A 33 -1.49 1.25 8.11
N TYR A 34 -0.22 1.61 7.89
CA TYR A 34 0.41 1.60 6.57
C TYR A 34 1.02 0.25 6.23
N ASP A 35 0.97 -0.13 4.96
CA ASP A 35 1.64 -1.35 4.46
C ASP A 35 3.16 -1.14 4.28
N LEU A 36 3.60 0.11 4.07
CA LEU A 36 4.99 0.50 3.89
C LEU A 36 5.18 1.98 4.22
N LEU A 37 6.32 2.31 4.80
CA LEU A 37 6.77 3.69 5.00
C LEU A 37 8.01 3.96 4.16
N VAL A 38 8.00 5.05 3.41
CA VAL A 38 9.19 5.58 2.70
C VAL A 38 9.62 6.85 3.40
N VAL A 39 10.77 6.82 4.06
CA VAL A 39 11.20 7.89 4.99
C VAL A 39 12.51 8.49 4.53
N ASP A 40 12.54 9.80 4.28
CA ASP A 40 13.78 10.55 4.06
C ASP A 40 14.52 10.73 5.38
N VAL A 41 15.83 10.52 5.40
CA VAL A 41 16.67 10.83 6.58
C VAL A 41 16.59 12.31 6.93
N MET A 42 16.59 13.18 5.91
CA MET A 42 16.62 14.64 6.07
C MET A 42 15.21 15.22 6.00
N LEU A 43 14.47 15.15 7.10
CA LEU A 43 13.16 15.78 7.25
C LEU A 43 13.25 16.98 8.20
N PRO A 44 12.47 18.05 7.97
CA PRO A 44 12.27 19.12 8.93
C PRO A 44 11.64 18.62 10.23
N GLY A 45 11.90 19.30 11.33
CA GLY A 45 11.33 19.01 12.62
C GLY A 45 11.99 17.81 13.32
N MET A 46 11.85 16.62 12.76
CA MET A 46 12.43 15.38 13.31
C MET A 46 13.11 14.58 12.19
N SER A 47 14.34 14.09 12.45
CA SER A 47 15.04 13.28 11.44
C SER A 47 14.31 11.98 11.16
N GLY A 48 14.39 11.48 9.91
CA GLY A 48 13.76 10.21 9.53
C GLY A 48 14.27 9.01 10.33
N LEU A 49 15.52 9.03 10.80
CA LEU A 49 16.04 7.99 11.69
C LEU A 49 15.40 8.04 13.07
N ASP A 50 15.08 9.24 13.58
CA ASP A 50 14.38 9.36 14.87
C ASP A 50 12.90 8.99 14.73
N VAL A 51 12.27 9.32 13.59
CA VAL A 51 10.93 8.80 13.25
C VAL A 51 10.94 7.29 13.30
N LEU A 52 11.88 6.62 12.62
CA LEU A 52 12.01 5.17 12.61
C LEU A 52 12.18 4.59 14.01
N LYS A 53 13.08 5.15 14.84
CA LYS A 53 13.30 4.68 16.21
C LYS A 53 12.03 4.77 17.06
N ASN A 54 11.25 5.85 16.92
CA ASN A 54 10.01 6.01 17.65
C ASN A 54 8.95 4.98 17.19
N ILE A 55 8.79 4.77 15.88
CA ILE A 55 7.91 3.74 15.32
C ILE A 55 8.25 2.36 15.89
N ARG A 56 9.56 2.01 15.95
CA ARG A 56 9.99 0.71 16.48
C ARG A 56 9.82 0.59 18.00
N ARG A 57 9.92 1.71 18.76
CA ARG A 57 9.57 1.72 20.19
C ARG A 57 8.12 1.39 20.46
N GLU A 58 7.22 1.88 19.62
CA GLU A 58 5.78 1.57 19.67
C GLU A 58 5.43 0.18 19.11
N ARG A 59 6.46 -0.63 18.82
CA ARG A 59 6.35 -2.01 18.30
C ARG A 59 5.64 -2.12 16.94
N ILE A 60 5.58 -1.06 16.19
CA ILE A 60 5.03 -1.07 14.85
C ILE A 60 6.06 -1.74 13.93
N GLN A 61 5.62 -2.80 13.25
CA GLN A 61 6.44 -3.65 12.37
C GLN A 61 6.29 -3.29 10.88
N THR A 62 5.56 -2.24 10.57
CA THR A 62 5.42 -1.75 9.18
C THR A 62 6.80 -1.64 8.53
N PRO A 63 7.02 -2.24 7.35
CA PRO A 63 8.28 -2.15 6.63
C PRO A 63 8.66 -0.69 6.36
N VAL A 64 9.94 -0.35 6.51
CA VAL A 64 10.44 1.01 6.30
C VAL A 64 11.58 1.01 5.30
N LEU A 65 11.41 1.76 4.20
CA LEU A 65 12.46 2.10 3.23
C LEU A 65 13.03 3.48 3.57
N ILE A 66 14.31 3.53 3.91
CA ILE A 66 15.00 4.79 4.18
C ILE A 66 15.59 5.37 2.89
N LEU A 67 15.33 6.67 2.64
CA LEU A 67 15.97 7.43 1.58
C LEU A 67 17.06 8.33 2.16
N SER A 68 18.27 8.30 1.62
CA SER A 68 19.38 9.14 2.11
C SER A 68 20.29 9.64 1.00
N ALA A 69 20.82 10.85 1.17
CA ALA A 69 21.87 11.40 0.31
C ALA A 69 23.26 10.83 0.63
N GLN A 70 23.42 10.09 1.74
CA GLN A 70 24.71 9.61 2.20
C GLN A 70 24.95 8.17 1.72
N SER A 71 25.99 7.99 0.91
CA SER A 71 26.42 6.70 0.37
C SER A 71 27.40 5.95 1.29
N GLN A 72 27.84 6.58 2.41
CA GLN A 72 28.82 5.97 3.30
C GLN A 72 28.24 4.73 4.00
N ILE A 73 29.03 3.66 4.01
CA ILE A 73 28.65 2.34 4.57
C ILE A 73 28.19 2.46 6.03
N ASP A 74 28.87 3.29 6.83
CA ASP A 74 28.55 3.49 8.26
C ASP A 74 27.14 4.07 8.49
N GLN A 75 26.64 4.88 7.59
CA GLN A 75 25.29 5.47 7.70
C GLN A 75 24.20 4.47 7.29
N ARG A 76 24.51 3.60 6.32
CA ARG A 76 23.60 2.51 5.92
C ARG A 76 23.48 1.50 7.04
N VAL A 77 24.60 1.14 7.69
CA VAL A 77 24.61 0.25 8.85
C VAL A 77 23.79 0.84 9.99
N LYS A 78 23.98 2.13 10.34
CA LYS A 78 23.18 2.81 11.37
C LYS A 78 21.68 2.84 11.06
N GLY A 79 21.29 2.98 9.78
CA GLY A 79 19.89 2.95 9.36
C GLY A 79 19.28 1.55 9.54
N LEU A 80 20.00 0.52 9.14
CA LEU A 80 19.57 -0.88 9.29
C LEU A 80 19.54 -1.28 10.78
N ASP A 81 20.56 -0.91 11.56
CA ASP A 81 20.61 -1.15 13.00
C ASP A 81 19.48 -0.42 13.76
N ALA A 82 19.01 0.72 13.23
CA ALA A 82 17.85 1.43 13.76
C ALA A 82 16.51 0.75 13.45
N GLY A 83 16.52 -0.34 12.69
CA GLY A 83 15.34 -1.13 12.36
C GLY A 83 14.70 -0.83 11.01
N ALA A 84 15.44 -0.23 10.07
CA ALA A 84 15.00 -0.11 8.68
C ALA A 84 15.05 -1.47 7.97
N ASP A 85 14.11 -1.71 7.07
CA ASP A 85 14.02 -2.96 6.33
C ASP A 85 14.80 -2.90 5.01
N ASP A 86 14.96 -1.69 4.44
CA ASP A 86 15.82 -1.44 3.28
C ASP A 86 16.28 0.03 3.24
N TYR A 87 17.24 0.31 2.38
CA TYR A 87 17.90 1.61 2.27
C TYR A 87 18.17 1.95 0.80
N LEU A 88 17.81 3.16 0.37
CA LEU A 88 18.02 3.64 -0.99
C LEU A 88 18.77 4.97 -0.99
N THR A 89 19.89 5.01 -1.70
CA THR A 89 20.74 6.22 -1.80
C THR A 89 20.25 7.15 -2.89
N LYS A 90 20.24 8.45 -2.60
CA LYS A 90 20.00 9.52 -3.57
C LYS A 90 21.32 9.90 -4.28
N PRO A 91 21.29 10.14 -5.61
CA PRO A 91 20.14 10.03 -6.52
C PRO A 91 19.83 8.57 -6.86
N PHE A 92 18.57 8.24 -7.08
CA PHE A 92 18.11 6.92 -7.47
C PHE A 92 17.21 6.95 -8.71
N ALA A 93 17.15 5.84 -9.44
CA ALA A 93 16.18 5.64 -10.49
C ALA A 93 14.80 5.29 -9.88
N ILE A 94 13.73 5.79 -10.49
CA ILE A 94 12.37 5.49 -9.99
C ILE A 94 12.06 3.99 -10.04
N ASP A 95 12.55 3.31 -11.07
CA ASP A 95 12.38 1.85 -11.22
C ASP A 95 13.04 1.08 -10.07
N GLU A 96 14.18 1.57 -9.54
CA GLU A 96 14.83 0.99 -8.37
C GLU A 96 13.97 1.17 -7.11
N LEU A 97 13.45 2.38 -6.89
CA LEU A 97 12.54 2.64 -5.78
C LEU A 97 11.32 1.70 -5.84
N LEU A 98 10.67 1.63 -6.99
CA LEU A 98 9.50 0.77 -7.19
C LEU A 98 9.81 -0.72 -6.99
N ALA A 99 10.97 -1.18 -7.44
CA ALA A 99 11.40 -2.55 -7.23
C ALA A 99 11.61 -2.87 -5.73
N ARG A 100 12.19 -1.93 -4.96
CA ARG A 100 12.39 -2.06 -3.51
C ARG A 100 11.06 -2.03 -2.75
N VAL A 101 10.17 -1.11 -3.12
CA VAL A 101 8.80 -1.04 -2.56
C VAL A 101 8.09 -2.37 -2.74
N ARG A 102 8.08 -2.93 -3.96
CA ARG A 102 7.50 -4.26 -4.22
C ARG A 102 8.16 -5.37 -3.38
N ALA A 103 9.48 -5.32 -3.21
CA ALA A 103 10.21 -6.31 -2.43
C ALA A 103 9.89 -6.24 -0.93
N LEU A 104 9.73 -5.03 -0.39
CA LEU A 104 9.39 -4.80 1.02
C LEU A 104 7.94 -5.18 1.32
N LEU A 105 7.00 -4.80 0.48
CA LEU A 105 5.60 -5.21 0.61
C LEU A 105 5.46 -6.74 0.57
N ARG A 106 6.31 -7.43 -0.19
CA ARG A 106 6.38 -8.90 -0.18
C ARG A 106 6.97 -9.47 1.11
N ARG A 107 7.93 -8.79 1.77
CA ARG A 107 8.56 -9.23 3.03
C ARG A 107 7.71 -8.92 4.27
N GLY A 108 6.98 -7.81 4.27
CA GLY A 108 6.05 -7.44 5.35
C GLY A 108 4.89 -8.44 5.48
N ALA A 109 4.59 -9.16 4.41
CA ALA A 109 3.82 -10.40 4.48
C ALA A 109 4.73 -11.54 4.98
N THR A 110 4.95 -11.64 6.29
CA THR A 110 5.65 -12.76 6.98
C THR A 110 4.79 -14.05 7.08
N GLU A 111 3.97 -14.25 6.16
CA GLU A 111 3.48 -15.48 5.55
C GLU A 111 3.53 -15.15 4.07
N SER A 112 3.91 -16.03 3.17
CA SER A 112 3.96 -15.89 1.71
C SER A 112 3.01 -14.80 1.25
N PRO A 113 3.33 -13.84 0.32
CA PRO A 113 2.41 -12.77 -0.08
C PRO A 113 1.08 -13.45 -0.28
N GLY A 114 0.32 -13.42 0.80
CA GLY A 114 -0.70 -14.40 1.01
C GLY A 114 -1.69 -14.18 -0.11
N VAL A 115 -1.84 -15.19 -0.96
CA VAL A 115 -2.97 -15.23 -1.85
C VAL A 115 -4.16 -14.85 -1.00
N LEU A 116 -4.68 -13.65 -1.18
CA LEU A 116 -5.88 -13.25 -0.46
C LEU A 116 -6.96 -14.24 -0.87
N GLN A 117 -7.59 -14.85 0.10
CA GLN A 117 -8.60 -15.86 -0.14
C GLN A 117 -9.90 -15.52 0.57
N VAL A 118 -10.96 -15.48 -0.19
CA VAL A 118 -12.32 -15.37 0.33
C VAL A 118 -13.16 -16.42 -0.38
N ASP A 119 -13.47 -17.49 0.34
CA ASP A 119 -14.12 -18.68 -0.19
C ASP A 119 -13.33 -19.31 -1.36
N ASP A 120 -13.90 -19.35 -2.56
CA ASP A 120 -13.27 -19.86 -3.80
C ASP A 120 -12.59 -18.76 -4.65
N LEU A 121 -12.56 -17.53 -4.15
CA LEU A 121 -11.89 -16.38 -4.78
C LEU A 121 -10.48 -16.24 -4.22
N LEU A 122 -9.50 -16.26 -5.12
CA LEU A 122 -8.08 -16.08 -4.80
C LEU A 122 -7.55 -14.86 -5.54
N LEU A 123 -6.79 -14.02 -4.85
CA LEU A 123 -6.05 -12.91 -5.41
C LEU A 123 -4.60 -12.99 -4.96
N ASN A 124 -3.69 -13.10 -5.93
CA ASN A 124 -2.25 -13.11 -5.66
C ASN A 124 -1.67 -11.70 -5.88
N PRO A 125 -1.28 -10.97 -4.81
CA PRO A 125 -0.75 -9.62 -4.96
C PRO A 125 0.59 -9.55 -5.71
N ALA A 126 1.39 -10.62 -5.65
CA ALA A 126 2.71 -10.65 -6.29
C ALA A 126 2.62 -10.78 -7.82
N THR A 127 1.67 -11.58 -8.32
CA THR A 127 1.46 -11.81 -9.76
C THR A 127 0.31 -10.99 -10.32
N ARG A 128 -0.50 -10.35 -9.46
CA ARG A 128 -1.77 -9.70 -9.78
C ARG A 128 -2.80 -10.64 -10.42
N GLU A 129 -2.63 -11.94 -10.24
CA GLU A 129 -3.57 -12.92 -10.73
C GLU A 129 -4.77 -13.06 -9.81
N VAL A 130 -5.94 -13.09 -10.41
CA VAL A 130 -7.21 -13.32 -9.71
C VAL A 130 -7.87 -14.57 -10.31
N THR A 131 -8.28 -15.48 -9.43
CA THR A 131 -9.02 -16.66 -9.85
C THR A 131 -10.23 -16.89 -8.96
N ARG A 132 -11.31 -17.44 -9.50
CA ARG A 132 -12.46 -17.88 -8.74
C ARG A 132 -12.91 -19.26 -9.19
N GLY A 133 -12.97 -20.20 -8.23
CA GLY A 133 -13.22 -21.59 -8.56
C GLY A 133 -12.24 -22.17 -9.58
N GLY A 134 -10.97 -21.77 -9.53
CA GLY A 134 -9.91 -22.17 -10.45
C GLY A 134 -9.93 -21.46 -11.83
N GLN A 135 -10.93 -20.62 -12.11
CA GLN A 135 -11.02 -19.87 -13.37
C GLN A 135 -10.38 -18.50 -13.21
N ARG A 136 -9.47 -18.14 -14.13
CA ARG A 136 -8.84 -16.82 -14.15
C ARG A 136 -9.84 -15.73 -14.48
N ILE A 137 -9.77 -14.61 -13.75
CA ILE A 137 -10.58 -13.41 -13.95
C ILE A 137 -9.67 -12.27 -14.37
N GLU A 138 -9.95 -11.67 -15.52
CA GLU A 138 -9.23 -10.49 -15.99
C GLU A 138 -9.86 -9.22 -15.43
N LEU A 139 -9.05 -8.46 -14.71
CA LEU A 139 -9.43 -7.19 -14.12
C LEU A 139 -8.59 -6.05 -14.70
N THR A 140 -9.19 -4.88 -14.84
CA THR A 140 -8.46 -3.64 -15.06
C THR A 140 -7.72 -3.23 -13.78
N LEU A 141 -6.76 -2.31 -13.87
CA LEU A 141 -5.99 -1.84 -12.71
C LEU A 141 -6.88 -1.33 -11.56
N LYS A 142 -7.92 -0.58 -11.90
CA LYS A 142 -8.86 -0.03 -10.89
C LYS A 142 -9.80 -1.09 -10.30
N GLU A 143 -10.25 -2.03 -11.10
CA GLU A 143 -11.02 -3.18 -10.62
C GLU A 143 -10.18 -4.05 -9.68
N TYR A 144 -8.91 -4.26 -10.04
CA TYR A 144 -7.97 -5.01 -9.21
C TYR A 144 -7.73 -4.31 -7.87
N ALA A 145 -7.40 -3.01 -7.88
CA ALA A 145 -7.18 -2.23 -6.67
C ALA A 145 -8.40 -2.24 -5.74
N LEU A 146 -9.60 -2.07 -6.32
CA LEU A 146 -10.84 -2.15 -5.55
C LEU A 146 -11.05 -3.55 -4.96
N LEU A 147 -10.83 -4.61 -5.75
CA LEU A 147 -10.98 -5.99 -5.26
C LEU A 147 -9.99 -6.30 -4.15
N GLU A 148 -8.73 -5.94 -4.32
CA GLU A 148 -7.69 -6.14 -3.30
C GLU A 148 -8.07 -5.43 -2.00
N TYR A 149 -8.52 -4.17 -2.07
CA TYR A 149 -8.96 -3.40 -0.91
C TYR A 149 -10.14 -4.08 -0.19
N LEU A 150 -11.15 -4.54 -0.95
CA LEU A 150 -12.28 -5.27 -0.38
C LEU A 150 -11.85 -6.58 0.30
N MET A 151 -10.96 -7.36 -0.33
CA MET A 151 -10.49 -8.64 0.21
C MET A 151 -9.62 -8.48 1.47
N ARG A 152 -8.79 -7.43 1.55
CA ARG A 152 -8.02 -7.12 2.77
C ARG A 152 -8.90 -6.72 3.96
N HIS A 153 -10.10 -6.23 3.70
CA HIS A 153 -11.05 -5.79 4.72
C HIS A 153 -12.29 -6.71 4.80
N THR A 154 -12.11 -7.98 4.49
CA THR A 154 -13.20 -8.97 4.52
C THR A 154 -13.90 -8.98 5.88
N GLY A 155 -15.25 -8.97 5.86
CA GLY A 155 -16.07 -8.93 7.06
C GLY A 155 -16.26 -7.54 7.68
N ARG A 156 -15.69 -6.48 7.08
CA ARG A 156 -15.90 -5.08 7.50
C ARG A 156 -16.79 -4.34 6.51
N VAL A 157 -17.56 -3.40 7.02
CA VAL A 157 -18.32 -2.46 6.20
C VAL A 157 -17.38 -1.34 5.76
N LEU A 158 -17.22 -1.18 4.45
CA LEU A 158 -16.43 -0.11 3.86
C LEU A 158 -17.35 0.98 3.32
N THR A 159 -17.13 2.21 3.75
CA THR A 159 -17.90 3.36 3.28
C THR A 159 -17.39 3.85 1.92
N ARG A 160 -18.24 4.56 1.16
CA ARG A 160 -17.82 5.17 -0.10
C ARG A 160 -16.60 6.10 0.05
N PRO A 161 -16.50 6.98 1.07
CA PRO A 161 -15.30 7.76 1.33
C PRO A 161 -14.04 6.90 1.45
N MET A 162 -14.05 5.86 2.28
CA MET A 162 -12.91 4.97 2.48
C MET A 162 -12.45 4.32 1.16
N ILE A 163 -13.40 3.89 0.34
CA ILE A 163 -13.11 3.29 -0.97
C ILE A 163 -12.56 4.34 -1.93
N SER A 164 -13.15 5.55 -1.97
CA SER A 164 -12.71 6.64 -2.84
C SER A 164 -11.29 7.07 -2.53
N GLU A 165 -11.00 7.31 -1.27
CA GLU A 165 -9.69 7.70 -0.79
C GLU A 165 -8.63 6.65 -1.15
N HIS A 166 -8.90 5.38 -0.86
CA HIS A 166 -7.92 4.31 -1.07
C HIS A 166 -7.69 3.96 -2.54
N VAL A 167 -8.74 3.89 -3.36
CA VAL A 167 -8.66 3.38 -4.74
C VAL A 167 -8.48 4.51 -5.76
N TRP A 168 -9.02 5.70 -5.51
CA TRP A 168 -8.96 6.83 -6.44
C TRP A 168 -8.11 8.01 -5.96
N ASN A 169 -7.68 8.01 -4.68
CA ASN A 169 -6.84 9.06 -4.10
C ASN A 169 -7.42 10.48 -4.31
N GLN A 170 -8.73 10.63 -4.19
CA GLN A 170 -9.44 11.88 -4.46
C GLN A 170 -10.50 12.19 -3.40
N ASP A 171 -10.66 13.49 -3.12
CA ASP A 171 -11.71 13.99 -2.24
C ASP A 171 -13.12 13.67 -2.75
N PHE A 172 -13.99 13.43 -1.82
CA PHE A 172 -15.28 12.73 -1.90
C PHE A 172 -16.35 13.30 -2.85
N ASP A 173 -16.26 14.57 -3.26
CA ASP A 173 -17.44 15.29 -3.82
C ASP A 173 -17.79 14.97 -5.29
N THR A 174 -16.91 14.35 -6.08
CA THR A 174 -17.12 14.29 -7.54
C THR A 174 -17.46 12.88 -8.08
N PHE A 175 -17.30 11.79 -7.31
CA PHE A 175 -17.29 10.42 -7.87
C PHE A 175 -18.21 9.39 -7.20
N THR A 176 -19.28 9.78 -6.56
CA THR A 176 -20.21 8.87 -5.86
C THR A 176 -20.72 7.74 -6.77
N ASN A 177 -20.99 8.02 -8.03
CA ASN A 177 -21.48 7.04 -8.99
C ASN A 177 -20.37 6.10 -9.55
N VAL A 178 -19.09 6.54 -9.55
CA VAL A 178 -17.99 5.76 -10.10
C VAL A 178 -17.76 4.51 -9.26
N ILE A 179 -17.79 4.61 -7.94
CA ILE A 179 -17.63 3.47 -7.04
C ILE A 179 -18.69 2.40 -7.32
N ASP A 180 -19.96 2.82 -7.43
CA ASP A 180 -21.05 1.89 -7.69
C ASP A 180 -20.91 1.19 -9.05
N VAL A 181 -20.40 1.90 -10.06
CA VAL A 181 -20.09 1.34 -11.39
C VAL A 181 -19.00 0.27 -11.29
N TYR A 182 -17.90 0.54 -10.60
CA TYR A 182 -16.80 -0.42 -10.44
C TYR A 182 -17.18 -1.61 -9.55
N VAL A 183 -17.94 -1.40 -8.50
CA VAL A 183 -18.54 -2.48 -7.69
C VAL A 183 -19.42 -3.37 -8.57
N ASN A 184 -20.18 -2.77 -9.47
CA ASN A 184 -21.05 -3.53 -10.40
C ASN A 184 -20.22 -4.31 -11.44
N TYR A 185 -19.13 -3.71 -11.96
CA TYR A 185 -18.19 -4.43 -12.84
C TYR A 185 -17.57 -5.64 -12.12
N LEU A 186 -17.10 -5.47 -10.90
CA LEU A 186 -16.57 -6.56 -10.09
C LEU A 186 -17.61 -7.66 -9.85
N ARG A 187 -18.84 -7.30 -9.47
CA ARG A 187 -19.94 -8.28 -9.30
C ARG A 187 -20.20 -9.07 -10.58
N ASN A 188 -20.21 -8.41 -11.72
CA ASN A 188 -20.39 -9.08 -12.99
C ASN A 188 -19.26 -10.06 -13.33
N LYS A 189 -18.02 -9.76 -12.98
CA LYS A 189 -16.87 -10.61 -13.26
C LYS A 189 -16.70 -11.72 -12.21
N ILE A 190 -16.98 -11.42 -10.95
CA ILE A 190 -16.72 -12.31 -9.82
C ILE A 190 -17.97 -13.14 -9.48
N ASP A 191 -19.13 -12.51 -9.36
CA ASP A 191 -20.34 -13.10 -8.78
C ASP A 191 -21.36 -13.62 -9.82
N ARG A 192 -21.22 -13.27 -11.09
CA ARG A 192 -22.19 -13.69 -12.12
C ARG A 192 -22.15 -15.20 -12.30
N GLY A 193 -23.36 -15.82 -12.29
CA GLY A 193 -23.49 -17.26 -12.45
C GLY A 193 -23.07 -18.10 -11.22
N ARG A 194 -22.67 -17.46 -10.13
CA ARG A 194 -22.31 -18.15 -8.88
C ARG A 194 -23.48 -18.15 -7.90
N THR A 195 -23.66 -19.25 -7.18
CA THR A 195 -24.69 -19.38 -6.14
C THR A 195 -24.38 -18.50 -4.92
N LYS A 196 -23.11 -18.43 -4.52
CA LYS A 196 -22.65 -17.61 -3.42
C LYS A 196 -22.09 -16.29 -3.96
N LYS A 197 -22.69 -15.18 -3.52
CA LYS A 197 -22.18 -13.82 -3.80
C LYS A 197 -21.16 -13.44 -2.73
N LEU A 198 -20.09 -12.77 -3.12
CA LEU A 198 -19.02 -12.33 -2.20
C LEU A 198 -19.07 -10.83 -1.95
N ILE A 199 -19.58 -10.04 -2.90
CA ILE A 199 -19.64 -8.57 -2.80
C ILE A 199 -21.07 -8.16 -2.47
N HIS A 200 -21.27 -7.66 -1.25
CA HIS A 200 -22.56 -7.20 -0.74
C HIS A 200 -22.60 -5.68 -0.61
N THR A 201 -23.78 -5.09 -0.69
CA THR A 201 -24.06 -3.70 -0.30
C THR A 201 -25.00 -3.74 0.89
N ILE A 202 -24.71 -2.95 1.90
CA ILE A 202 -25.50 -2.80 3.12
C ILE A 202 -26.15 -1.44 3.12
#